data_e168311df77e69f31bb71c44176beca0
#
_entry.id   e168311df77e69f31bb71c44176beca0
#
_cell.length_a   1.000
_cell.length_b   1.000
_cell.length_c   1.000
_cell.angle_alpha   90.00
_cell.angle_beta   90.00
_cell.angle_gamma   90.00
#
_symmetry.space_group_name_H-M   'P 1'
#
loop_
_entity.id
_entity.type
_entity.pdbx_description
1 polymer ?
#
loop_
_entity_poly.entity_id
_entity_poly.type
_entity_poly.pdbx_seq_one_letter_code
_entity_poly.pdbx_strand_id
1 'polypeptide(L)'
;VMSNADIIPLRLLNILYKWYFFKDMKKSLYCHLKCLNLAEKMPPSSELAHCYVLGCVIWASIPLESKSERYAKLAIDTAQMTGDRLREGTAYAGFSLALLILNKPCEGLKYAQKGIQLLKGLGEYLDLGVAYAFRIQNGLLTGRLNESLAVSEEFIALSTEAKALQNLGWGLIGKGKCIFLIGNVTGREINEVKKGFTHMKETKDNANMLLSLSTLASLYLRRKEYIKSIEQIEEVARLFPENYSNGAWTLDLFPLGAQIYLDSILNTPDLTNRKRQEYLRRAHWFCKRSFRWSKKFKFIQGWAYQVNGTYNWLSDRRKKAIH
;
A
#
# COMPACT_ATOMS: atom_id res chain seq x y z
N VAL A 1 24.21 -18.60 25.08
CA VAL A 1 24.69 -17.38 24.39
C VAL A 1 24.91 -17.75 22.93
N MET A 2 24.16 -17.08 22.02
CA MET A 2 24.34 -17.29 20.56
C MET A 2 25.73 -16.87 20.13
N SER A 3 26.38 -17.68 19.29
CA SER A 3 27.66 -17.28 18.72
C SER A 3 27.45 -16.18 17.65
N ASN A 4 28.42 -15.29 17.50
CA ASN A 4 28.35 -14.29 16.40
C ASN A 4 28.24 -14.96 15.02
N ALA A 5 28.77 -16.17 14.85
CA ALA A 5 28.69 -16.93 13.62
C ALA A 5 27.24 -17.32 13.23
N ASP A 6 26.36 -17.51 14.20
CA ASP A 6 24.95 -17.87 13.95
C ASP A 6 24.09 -16.65 13.64
N ILE A 7 24.42 -15.49 14.23
CA ILE A 7 23.63 -14.25 14.09
C ILE A 7 23.92 -13.54 12.75
N ILE A 8 25.16 -13.57 12.26
CA ILE A 8 25.57 -12.86 11.05
C ILE A 8 24.72 -13.25 9.82
N PRO A 9 24.51 -14.56 9.52
CA PRO A 9 23.66 -14.96 8.39
C PRO A 9 22.22 -14.44 8.51
N LEU A 10 21.63 -14.42 9.72
CA LEU A 10 20.29 -13.90 9.95
C LEU A 10 20.20 -12.41 9.67
N ARG A 11 21.16 -11.63 10.15
CA ARG A 11 21.21 -10.19 9.90
C ARG A 11 21.38 -9.87 8.43
N LEU A 12 22.25 -10.58 7.73
CA LEU A 12 22.44 -10.43 6.28
C LEU A 12 21.15 -10.76 5.51
N LEU A 13 20.47 -11.86 5.84
CA LEU A 13 19.21 -12.24 5.21
C LEU A 13 18.11 -11.20 5.47
N ASN A 14 18.05 -10.62 6.68
CA ASN A 14 17.12 -9.54 7.01
C ASN A 14 17.40 -8.25 6.23
N ILE A 15 18.67 -7.89 6.05
CA ILE A 15 19.06 -6.74 5.21
C ILE A 15 18.65 -7.00 3.75
N LEU A 16 18.98 -8.17 3.21
CA LEU A 16 18.61 -8.56 1.85
C LEU A 16 17.09 -8.62 1.66
N TYR A 17 16.35 -9.13 2.65
CA TYR A 17 14.90 -9.11 2.64
C TYR A 17 14.37 -7.69 2.49
N LYS A 18 14.75 -6.75 3.40
CA LYS A 18 14.33 -5.35 3.36
C LYS A 18 14.67 -4.70 2.00
N TRP A 19 15.87 -4.97 1.50
CA TRP A 19 16.31 -4.43 0.22
C TRP A 19 15.52 -4.93 -0.98
N TYR A 20 15.15 -6.24 -0.98
CA TYR A 20 14.36 -6.84 -2.05
C TYR A 20 12.86 -6.56 -1.92
N PHE A 21 12.34 -6.25 -0.74
CA PHE A 21 10.91 -6.11 -0.48
C PHE A 21 10.21 -5.15 -1.45
N PHE A 22 10.84 -4.02 -1.76
CA PHE A 22 10.29 -3.04 -2.71
C PHE A 22 10.73 -3.25 -4.16
N LYS A 23 11.62 -4.19 -4.44
CA LYS A 23 12.26 -4.40 -5.76
C LYS A 23 11.95 -5.74 -6.40
N ASP A 24 11.99 -6.81 -5.61
CA ASP A 24 11.83 -8.20 -6.08
C ASP A 24 11.24 -9.07 -4.98
N MET A 25 9.93 -9.19 -4.96
CA MET A 25 9.21 -9.93 -3.92
C MET A 25 9.58 -11.42 -3.88
N LYS A 26 9.98 -12.05 -4.99
CA LYS A 26 10.38 -13.47 -4.99
C LYS A 26 11.68 -13.66 -4.23
N LYS A 27 12.66 -12.79 -4.46
CA LYS A 27 13.94 -12.82 -3.70
C LYS A 27 13.70 -12.44 -2.24
N SER A 28 12.84 -11.46 -1.97
CA SER A 28 12.43 -11.13 -0.62
C SER A 28 11.84 -12.33 0.12
N LEU A 29 10.87 -13.02 -0.47
CA LEU A 29 10.27 -14.23 0.10
C LEU A 29 11.31 -15.33 0.35
N TYR A 30 12.23 -15.56 -0.59
CA TYR A 30 13.30 -16.52 -0.41
C TYR A 30 14.19 -16.18 0.81
N CYS A 31 14.64 -14.93 0.92
CA CYS A 31 15.42 -14.45 2.05
C CYS A 31 14.66 -14.63 3.37
N HIS A 32 13.36 -14.29 3.38
CA HIS A 32 12.52 -14.47 4.55
C HIS A 32 12.43 -15.93 5.00
N LEU A 33 12.09 -16.84 4.09
CA LEU A 33 11.96 -18.27 4.43
C LEU A 33 13.27 -18.88 4.93
N LYS A 34 14.40 -18.49 4.33
CA LYS A 34 15.73 -18.90 4.83
C LYS A 34 16.02 -18.34 6.20
N CYS A 35 15.72 -17.06 6.43
CA CYS A 35 15.89 -16.41 7.72
C CYS A 35 15.04 -17.06 8.80
N LEU A 36 13.76 -17.31 8.53
CA LEU A 36 12.82 -17.93 9.45
C LEU A 36 13.29 -19.35 9.84
N ASN A 37 13.66 -20.19 8.85
CA ASN A 37 14.16 -21.55 9.10
C ASN A 37 15.44 -21.60 9.95
N LEU A 38 16.27 -20.56 9.88
CA LEU A 38 17.45 -20.46 10.73
C LEU A 38 17.08 -19.94 12.12
N ALA A 39 16.24 -18.91 12.20
CA ALA A 39 15.87 -18.25 13.45
C ALA A 39 15.04 -19.15 14.36
N GLU A 40 14.14 -19.99 13.83
CA GLU A 40 13.32 -20.92 14.62
C GLU A 40 14.13 -22.08 15.30
N LYS A 41 15.39 -22.28 14.88
CA LYS A 41 16.30 -23.22 15.54
C LYS A 41 17.06 -22.61 16.72
N MET A 42 16.88 -21.34 16.96
CA MET A 42 17.59 -20.56 17.97
C MET A 42 16.66 -20.14 19.11
N PRO A 43 17.20 -19.75 20.29
CA PRO A 43 16.42 -19.14 21.35
C PRO A 43 15.67 -17.87 20.87
N PRO A 44 14.60 -17.44 21.57
CA PRO A 44 13.93 -16.19 21.29
C PRO A 44 14.92 -15.03 21.15
N SER A 45 14.78 -14.28 20.05
CA SER A 45 15.70 -13.20 19.68
C SER A 45 14.98 -12.11 18.92
N SER A 46 15.60 -10.92 18.82
CA SER A 46 15.12 -9.81 17.99
C SER A 46 14.97 -10.19 16.53
N GLU A 47 15.89 -11.01 16.03
CA GLU A 47 15.88 -11.51 14.65
C GLU A 47 14.68 -12.44 14.42
N LEU A 48 14.36 -13.33 15.37
CA LEU A 48 13.19 -14.20 15.28
C LEU A 48 11.89 -13.41 15.33
N ALA A 49 11.78 -12.44 16.25
CA ALA A 49 10.63 -11.54 16.30
C ALA A 49 10.40 -10.85 14.96
N HIS A 50 11.46 -10.34 14.32
CA HIS A 50 11.39 -9.72 13.01
C HIS A 50 10.95 -10.70 11.91
N CYS A 51 11.44 -11.95 11.91
CA CYS A 51 10.99 -12.97 10.97
C CYS A 51 9.49 -13.26 11.11
N TYR A 52 8.97 -13.29 12.33
CA TYR A 52 7.54 -13.47 12.57
C TYR A 52 6.69 -12.30 12.06
N VAL A 53 7.17 -11.04 12.17
CA VAL A 53 6.50 -9.88 11.55
C VAL A 53 6.31 -10.08 10.05
N LEU A 54 7.37 -10.53 9.37
CA LEU A 54 7.34 -10.76 7.93
C LEU A 54 6.40 -11.91 7.57
N GLY A 55 6.41 -12.99 8.36
CA GLY A 55 5.48 -14.10 8.24
C GLY A 55 4.03 -13.64 8.34
N CYS A 56 3.71 -12.76 9.29
CA CYS A 56 2.39 -12.17 9.44
C CYS A 56 1.91 -11.50 8.15
N VAL A 57 2.71 -10.63 7.54
CA VAL A 57 2.38 -9.91 6.30
C VAL A 57 2.25 -10.87 5.10
N ILE A 58 3.13 -11.87 5.01
CA ILE A 58 3.08 -12.88 3.94
C ILE A 58 1.78 -13.67 4.01
N TRP A 59 1.40 -14.17 5.18
CA TRP A 59 0.17 -14.95 5.34
C TRP A 59 -1.08 -14.12 5.11
N ALA A 60 -1.09 -12.82 5.47
CA ALA A 60 -2.15 -11.90 5.09
C ALA A 60 -2.26 -11.75 3.57
N SER A 61 -1.12 -11.67 2.86
CA SER A 61 -1.09 -11.55 1.39
C SER A 61 -1.58 -12.81 0.65
N ILE A 62 -1.61 -13.97 1.34
CA ILE A 62 -2.17 -15.23 0.85
C ILE A 62 -3.61 -15.47 1.35
N PRO A 63 -4.29 -14.49 1.88
CA PRO A 63 -5.43 -14.35 2.79
C PRO A 63 -5.66 -15.55 3.75
N LEU A 64 -4.60 -15.96 4.44
CA LEU A 64 -4.67 -16.94 5.52
C LEU A 64 -4.67 -16.24 6.89
N GLU A 65 -5.83 -15.71 7.27
CA GLU A 65 -6.05 -14.85 8.43
C GLU A 65 -5.53 -15.46 9.72
N SER A 66 -5.93 -16.69 10.08
CA SER A 66 -5.52 -17.34 11.33
C SER A 66 -4.00 -17.55 11.42
N LYS A 67 -3.33 -17.82 10.31
CA LYS A 67 -1.86 -17.89 10.27
C LYS A 67 -1.23 -16.52 10.45
N SER A 68 -1.78 -15.50 9.78
CA SER A 68 -1.30 -14.11 9.92
C SER A 68 -1.39 -13.65 11.37
N GLU A 69 -2.53 -13.84 12.03
CA GLU A 69 -2.74 -13.47 13.44
C GLU A 69 -1.81 -14.25 14.38
N ARG A 70 -1.62 -15.56 14.14
CA ARG A 70 -0.65 -16.38 14.89
C ARG A 70 0.76 -15.81 14.80
N TYR A 71 1.22 -15.48 13.60
CA TYR A 71 2.56 -14.92 13.39
C TYR A 71 2.69 -13.51 13.98
N ALA A 72 1.64 -12.69 13.94
CA ALA A 72 1.62 -11.39 14.62
C ALA A 72 1.79 -11.55 16.13
N LYS A 73 1.05 -12.49 16.74
CA LYS A 73 1.19 -12.79 18.16
C LYS A 73 2.59 -13.26 18.51
N LEU A 74 3.13 -14.22 17.77
CA LEU A 74 4.51 -14.71 17.97
C LEU A 74 5.54 -13.58 17.87
N ALA A 75 5.35 -12.63 16.93
CA ALA A 75 6.25 -11.48 16.79
C ALA A 75 6.22 -10.58 18.02
N ILE A 76 5.02 -10.24 18.49
CA ILE A 76 4.82 -9.37 19.67
C ILE A 76 5.35 -10.06 20.92
N ASP A 77 4.94 -11.30 21.18
CA ASP A 77 5.34 -12.06 22.36
C ASP A 77 6.88 -12.22 22.41
N THR A 78 7.51 -12.56 21.27
CA THR A 78 8.97 -12.70 21.20
C THR A 78 9.68 -11.38 21.44
N ALA A 79 9.19 -10.27 20.88
CA ALA A 79 9.78 -8.94 21.11
C ALA A 79 9.66 -8.51 22.57
N GLN A 80 8.53 -8.78 23.22
CA GLN A 80 8.31 -8.50 24.65
C GLN A 80 9.21 -9.38 25.52
N MET A 81 9.33 -10.68 25.24
CA MET A 81 10.24 -11.59 25.96
C MET A 81 11.70 -11.14 25.90
N THR A 82 12.12 -10.57 24.78
CA THR A 82 13.49 -10.07 24.62
C THR A 82 13.69 -8.62 25.09
N GLY A 83 12.63 -7.93 25.50
CA GLY A 83 12.66 -6.53 25.91
C GLY A 83 12.98 -5.56 24.76
N ASP A 84 12.86 -6.03 23.51
CA ASP A 84 13.20 -5.24 22.32
C ASP A 84 12.02 -4.36 21.86
N ARG A 85 11.98 -3.13 22.39
CA ARG A 85 10.95 -2.14 22.08
C ARG A 85 10.88 -1.79 20.59
N LEU A 86 12.02 -1.83 19.88
CA LEU A 86 12.06 -1.59 18.45
C LEU A 86 11.30 -2.70 17.71
N ARG A 87 11.58 -3.96 18.04
CA ARG A 87 10.90 -5.10 17.41
C ARG A 87 9.43 -5.18 17.78
N GLU A 88 9.06 -4.80 19.00
CA GLU A 88 7.66 -4.70 19.40
C GLU A 88 6.92 -3.65 18.56
N GLY A 89 7.50 -2.46 18.38
CA GLY A 89 6.94 -1.41 17.51
C GLY A 89 6.82 -1.84 16.06
N THR A 90 7.86 -2.51 15.52
CA THR A 90 7.86 -3.09 14.18
C THR A 90 6.78 -4.17 14.02
N ALA A 91 6.55 -4.99 15.06
CA ALA A 91 5.51 -6.02 15.05
C ALA A 91 4.10 -5.40 14.97
N TYR A 92 3.85 -4.34 15.74
CA TYR A 92 2.58 -3.62 15.64
C TYR A 92 2.39 -2.94 14.26
N ALA A 93 3.42 -2.34 13.70
CA ALA A 93 3.37 -1.75 12.36
C ALA A 93 3.09 -2.79 11.27
N GLY A 94 3.79 -3.93 11.31
CA GLY A 94 3.59 -5.05 10.38
C GLY A 94 2.19 -5.68 10.51
N PHE A 95 1.69 -5.83 11.73
CA PHE A 95 0.34 -6.34 11.95
C PHE A 95 -0.74 -5.36 11.47
N SER A 96 -0.52 -4.05 11.60
CA SER A 96 -1.41 -3.04 11.02
C SER A 96 -1.52 -3.17 9.49
N LEU A 97 -0.41 -3.42 8.79
CA LEU A 97 -0.41 -3.74 7.35
C LEU A 97 -1.19 -5.02 7.06
N ALA A 98 -0.94 -6.09 7.82
CA ALA A 98 -1.63 -7.35 7.63
C ALA A 98 -3.16 -7.20 7.80
N LEU A 99 -3.60 -6.45 8.80
CA LEU A 99 -5.01 -6.15 9.05
C LEU A 99 -5.66 -5.31 7.94
N LEU A 100 -4.92 -4.37 7.33
CA LEU A 100 -5.37 -3.67 6.11
C LEU A 100 -5.65 -4.66 4.98
N ILE A 101 -4.71 -5.56 4.72
CA ILE A 101 -4.82 -6.57 3.65
C ILE A 101 -6.01 -7.52 3.92
N LEU A 102 -6.22 -7.89 5.19
CA LEU A 102 -7.33 -8.75 5.65
C LEU A 102 -8.67 -8.02 5.77
N ASN A 103 -8.74 -6.73 5.38
CA ASN A 103 -9.95 -5.90 5.45
C ASN A 103 -10.46 -5.67 6.88
N LYS A 104 -9.54 -5.51 7.83
CA LYS A 104 -9.81 -5.15 9.24
C LYS A 104 -9.21 -3.78 9.60
N PRO A 105 -9.55 -2.68 8.87
CA PRO A 105 -8.85 -1.41 9.02
C PRO A 105 -9.07 -0.74 10.38
N CYS A 106 -10.21 -0.96 11.04
CA CYS A 106 -10.46 -0.41 12.38
C CYS A 106 -9.50 -0.96 13.45
N GLU A 107 -9.17 -2.25 13.35
CA GLU A 107 -8.14 -2.86 14.19
C GLU A 107 -6.75 -2.40 13.77
N GLY A 108 -6.50 -2.36 12.47
CA GLY A 108 -5.25 -1.85 11.90
C GLY A 108 -4.87 -0.47 12.42
N LEU A 109 -5.84 0.44 12.58
CA LEU A 109 -5.62 1.77 13.17
C LEU A 109 -5.02 1.70 14.58
N LYS A 110 -5.54 0.81 15.43
CA LYS A 110 -5.09 0.67 16.83
C LYS A 110 -3.64 0.18 16.87
N TYR A 111 -3.30 -0.81 16.03
CA TYR A 111 -1.94 -1.35 15.98
C TYR A 111 -0.94 -0.38 15.34
N ALA A 112 -1.33 0.34 14.29
CA ALA A 112 -0.49 1.39 13.72
C ALA A 112 -0.14 2.46 14.75
N GLN A 113 -1.12 2.91 15.55
CA GLN A 113 -0.90 3.90 16.60
C GLN A 113 0.06 3.40 17.68
N LYS A 114 -0.07 2.14 18.12
CA LYS A 114 0.89 1.51 19.05
C LYS A 114 2.29 1.45 18.46
N GLY A 115 2.41 1.08 17.18
CA GLY A 115 3.69 1.05 16.47
C GLY A 115 4.35 2.43 16.43
N ILE A 116 3.61 3.49 16.08
CA ILE A 116 4.11 4.87 16.07
C ILE A 116 4.64 5.26 17.45
N GLN A 117 3.84 5.00 18.52
CA GLN A 117 4.22 5.36 19.90
C GLN A 117 5.53 4.70 20.36
N LEU A 118 5.76 3.44 19.99
CA LEU A 118 6.99 2.73 20.36
C LEU A 118 8.19 3.10 19.52
N LEU A 119 7.99 3.33 18.20
CA LEU A 119 9.07 3.59 17.25
C LEU A 119 9.55 5.05 17.26
N LYS A 120 8.67 5.97 17.69
CA LYS A 120 9.00 7.40 17.74
C LYS A 120 10.18 7.64 18.68
N GLY A 121 11.23 8.27 18.17
CA GLY A 121 12.46 8.57 18.93
C GLY A 121 13.52 7.47 18.96
N LEU A 122 13.26 6.29 18.34
CA LEU A 122 14.25 5.21 18.30
C LEU A 122 15.24 5.28 17.13
N GLY A 123 15.09 6.26 16.23
CA GLY A 123 16.02 6.44 15.08
C GLY A 123 15.78 5.50 13.90
N GLU A 124 14.85 4.53 14.01
CA GLU A 124 14.51 3.58 12.94
C GLU A 124 13.40 4.12 12.03
N TYR A 125 13.80 5.04 11.17
CA TYR A 125 12.86 5.79 10.34
C TYR A 125 12.05 4.92 9.36
N LEU A 126 12.61 3.81 8.83
CA LEU A 126 11.88 2.97 7.89
C LEU A 126 10.67 2.28 8.57
N ASP A 127 10.91 1.66 9.72
CA ASP A 127 9.85 0.94 10.45
C ASP A 127 8.80 1.93 11.00
N LEU A 128 9.23 3.11 11.45
CA LEU A 128 8.33 4.21 11.81
C LEU A 128 7.49 4.68 10.61
N GLY A 129 8.13 4.81 9.44
CA GLY A 129 7.44 5.18 8.19
C GLY A 129 6.36 4.17 7.80
N VAL A 130 6.62 2.88 7.97
CA VAL A 130 5.63 1.81 7.76
C VAL A 130 4.43 2.00 8.69
N ALA A 131 4.65 2.30 9.97
CA ALA A 131 3.57 2.53 10.93
C ALA A 131 2.70 3.74 10.54
N TYR A 132 3.32 4.87 10.16
CA TYR A 132 2.60 6.04 9.66
C TYR A 132 1.82 5.76 8.37
N ALA A 133 2.46 5.13 7.37
CA ALA A 133 1.82 4.83 6.10
C ALA A 133 0.56 3.98 6.28
N PHE A 134 0.61 2.95 7.14
CA PHE A 134 -0.57 2.12 7.38
C PHE A 134 -1.56 2.72 8.38
N ARG A 135 -1.15 3.65 9.24
CA ARG A 135 -2.09 4.49 10.01
C ARG A 135 -2.94 5.36 9.07
N ILE A 136 -2.31 5.94 8.06
CA ILE A 136 -3.00 6.74 7.02
C ILE A 136 -3.93 5.85 6.19
N GLN A 137 -3.43 4.75 5.64
CA GLN A 137 -4.20 3.86 4.76
C GLN A 137 -5.43 3.24 5.47
N ASN A 138 -5.27 2.75 6.70
CA ASN A 138 -6.39 2.25 7.50
C ASN A 138 -7.39 3.36 7.83
N GLY A 139 -6.91 4.59 8.06
CA GLY A 139 -7.75 5.76 8.28
C GLY A 139 -8.61 6.11 7.06
N LEU A 140 -8.02 6.04 5.85
CA LEU A 140 -8.75 6.27 4.60
C LEU A 140 -9.87 5.23 4.41
N LEU A 141 -9.59 3.94 4.67
CA LEU A 141 -10.59 2.86 4.54
C LEU A 141 -11.72 2.95 5.58
N THR A 142 -11.48 3.62 6.71
CA THR A 142 -12.48 3.83 7.76
C THR A 142 -13.20 5.19 7.68
N GLY A 143 -12.91 5.98 6.64
CA GLY A 143 -13.50 7.30 6.43
C GLY A 143 -12.97 8.39 7.38
N ARG A 144 -11.90 8.14 8.14
CA ARG A 144 -11.27 9.12 9.05
C ARG A 144 -10.35 10.07 8.28
N LEU A 145 -10.92 10.77 7.31
CA LEU A 145 -10.13 11.52 6.31
C LEU A 145 -9.32 12.67 6.93
N ASN A 146 -9.93 13.47 7.79
CA ASN A 146 -9.26 14.61 8.43
C ASN A 146 -8.16 14.16 9.41
N GLU A 147 -8.40 13.08 10.18
CA GLU A 147 -7.36 12.49 11.03
C GLU A 147 -6.18 11.97 10.19
N SER A 148 -6.48 11.29 9.07
CA SER A 148 -5.44 10.76 8.17
C SER A 148 -4.66 11.87 7.50
N LEU A 149 -5.30 13.01 7.19
CA LEU A 149 -4.64 14.19 6.67
C LEU A 149 -3.66 14.78 7.70
N ALA A 150 -4.11 14.98 8.95
CA ALA A 150 -3.26 15.48 10.02
C ALA A 150 -2.06 14.54 10.30
N VAL A 151 -2.30 13.22 10.31
CA VAL A 151 -1.23 12.21 10.45
C VAL A 151 -0.24 12.27 9.28
N SER A 152 -0.72 12.52 8.05
CA SER A 152 0.15 12.68 6.88
C SER A 152 1.04 13.93 7.00
N GLU A 153 0.50 15.03 7.51
CA GLU A 153 1.25 16.28 7.71
C GLU A 153 2.30 16.14 8.82
N GLU A 154 1.97 15.49 9.93
CA GLU A 154 2.93 15.12 10.97
C GLU A 154 4.07 14.25 10.40
N PHE A 155 3.72 13.24 9.61
CA PHE A 155 4.68 12.33 9.01
C PHE A 155 5.61 13.03 8.01
N ILE A 156 5.09 13.97 7.19
CA ILE A 156 5.87 14.81 6.28
C ILE A 156 6.87 15.68 7.08
N ALA A 157 6.43 16.32 8.16
CA ALA A 157 7.28 17.15 9.00
C ALA A 157 8.46 16.35 9.59
N LEU A 158 8.17 15.22 10.24
CA LEU A 158 9.17 14.31 10.81
C LEU A 158 10.15 13.78 9.76
N SER A 159 9.63 13.39 8.57
CA SER A 159 10.46 12.85 7.50
C SER A 159 11.35 13.92 6.87
N THR A 160 10.90 15.16 6.84
CA THR A 160 11.68 16.31 6.37
C THR A 160 12.83 16.63 7.33
N GLU A 161 12.57 16.68 8.62
CA GLU A 161 13.58 16.88 9.67
C GLU A 161 14.64 15.77 9.64
N ALA A 162 14.20 14.53 9.53
CA ALA A 162 15.06 13.34 9.47
C ALA A 162 15.78 13.17 8.12
N LYS A 163 15.49 13.98 7.10
CA LYS A 163 15.96 13.82 5.71
C LYS A 163 15.68 12.43 5.13
N ALA A 164 14.59 11.78 5.57
CA ALA A 164 14.19 10.44 5.18
C ALA A 164 13.35 10.50 3.90
N LEU A 165 13.99 10.54 2.72
CA LEU A 165 13.35 10.78 1.42
C LEU A 165 12.22 9.78 1.11
N GLN A 166 12.40 8.50 1.42
CA GLN A 166 11.38 7.48 1.18
C GLN A 166 10.13 7.75 2.00
N ASN A 167 10.31 8.04 3.28
CA ASN A 167 9.21 8.36 4.20
C ASN A 167 8.50 9.66 3.79
N LEU A 168 9.27 10.67 3.41
CA LEU A 168 8.71 11.94 2.91
C LEU A 168 7.82 11.69 1.69
N GLY A 169 8.27 10.86 0.75
CA GLY A 169 7.47 10.47 -0.41
C GLY A 169 6.18 9.75 -0.01
N TRP A 170 6.23 8.82 0.95
CA TRP A 170 5.03 8.12 1.45
C TRP A 170 4.04 9.09 2.12
N GLY A 171 4.54 10.05 2.89
CA GLY A 171 3.71 11.10 3.50
C GLY A 171 3.00 11.96 2.47
N LEU A 172 3.72 12.42 1.43
CA LEU A 172 3.17 13.24 0.34
C LEU A 172 2.10 12.47 -0.47
N ILE A 173 2.30 11.18 -0.73
CA ILE A 173 1.33 10.30 -1.39
C ILE A 173 0.08 10.14 -0.51
N GLY A 174 0.29 9.84 0.79
CA GLY A 174 -0.79 9.70 1.76
C GLY A 174 -1.66 10.95 1.85
N LYS A 175 -1.03 12.12 1.97
CA LYS A 175 -1.71 13.43 1.94
C LYS A 175 -2.52 13.62 0.65
N GLY A 176 -1.93 13.31 -0.50
CA GLY A 176 -2.62 13.39 -1.80
C GLY A 176 -3.88 12.53 -1.86
N LYS A 177 -3.82 11.29 -1.34
CA LYS A 177 -5.01 10.42 -1.23
C LYS A 177 -6.08 10.99 -0.31
N CYS A 178 -5.71 11.54 0.85
CA CYS A 178 -6.65 12.20 1.75
C CYS A 178 -7.38 13.34 1.03
N ILE A 179 -6.65 14.21 0.36
CA ILE A 179 -7.19 15.39 -0.34
C ILE A 179 -8.07 14.98 -1.53
N PHE A 180 -7.70 13.93 -2.27
CA PHE A 180 -8.57 13.38 -3.31
C PHE A 180 -9.96 13.00 -2.76
N LEU A 181 -10.00 12.34 -1.61
CA LEU A 181 -11.26 11.88 -0.99
C LEU A 181 -12.04 13.04 -0.36
N ILE A 182 -11.37 14.02 0.25
CA ILE A 182 -11.98 15.23 0.81
C ILE A 182 -12.54 16.13 -0.31
N GLY A 183 -11.84 16.25 -1.44
CA GLY A 183 -12.34 16.90 -2.64
C GLY A 183 -11.75 18.27 -2.98
N ASN A 184 -10.93 18.87 -2.12
CA ASN A 184 -10.34 20.21 -2.32
C ASN A 184 -8.95 20.12 -2.99
N VAL A 185 -8.92 19.74 -4.26
CA VAL A 185 -7.68 19.57 -5.01
C VAL A 185 -7.25 20.85 -5.72
N THR A 186 -6.06 21.35 -5.39
CA THR A 186 -5.40 22.47 -6.06
C THR A 186 -4.14 22.03 -6.82
N GLY A 187 -3.45 22.97 -7.47
CA GLY A 187 -2.17 22.68 -8.12
C GLY A 187 -1.05 22.36 -7.14
N ARG A 188 -1.16 22.81 -5.88
CA ARG A 188 -0.17 22.56 -4.83
C ARG A 188 -0.07 21.08 -4.52
N GLU A 189 -1.20 20.40 -4.26
CA GLU A 189 -1.23 18.99 -3.90
C GLU A 189 -0.70 18.11 -5.05
N ILE A 190 -1.02 18.48 -6.29
CA ILE A 190 -0.46 17.80 -7.47
C ILE A 190 1.08 17.91 -7.47
N ASN A 191 1.62 19.10 -7.20
CA ASN A 191 3.08 19.30 -7.17
C ASN A 191 3.72 18.56 -5.98
N GLU A 192 3.07 18.52 -4.82
CA GLU A 192 3.52 17.74 -3.67
C GLU A 192 3.60 16.25 -3.99
N VAL A 193 2.59 15.67 -4.65
CA VAL A 193 2.61 14.25 -5.05
C VAL A 193 3.64 13.98 -6.16
N LYS A 194 3.87 14.91 -7.10
CA LYS A 194 4.97 14.82 -8.08
C LYS A 194 6.33 14.76 -7.40
N LYS A 195 6.55 15.57 -6.36
CA LYS A 195 7.76 15.50 -5.53
C LYS A 195 7.86 14.13 -4.86
N GLY A 196 6.76 13.61 -4.31
CA GLY A 196 6.70 12.24 -3.76
C GLY A 196 7.11 11.18 -4.79
N PHE A 197 6.60 11.27 -6.02
CA PHE A 197 7.00 10.38 -7.12
C PHE A 197 8.51 10.43 -7.40
N THR A 198 9.11 11.62 -7.43
CA THR A 198 10.57 11.78 -7.60
C THR A 198 11.33 11.06 -6.49
N HIS A 199 10.93 11.21 -5.23
CA HIS A 199 11.54 10.50 -4.11
C HIS A 199 11.40 8.97 -4.22
N MET A 200 10.25 8.45 -4.68
CA MET A 200 10.08 7.01 -4.92
C MET A 200 11.00 6.50 -6.03
N LYS A 201 11.20 7.30 -7.08
CA LYS A 201 12.13 6.96 -8.16
C LYS A 201 13.59 6.93 -7.68
N GLU A 202 14.01 7.92 -6.89
CA GLU A 202 15.37 8.00 -6.30
C GLU A 202 15.65 6.82 -5.38
N THR A 203 14.69 6.45 -4.53
CA THR A 203 14.81 5.33 -3.58
C THR A 203 14.55 3.97 -4.20
N LYS A 204 14.16 3.91 -5.49
CA LYS A 204 13.79 2.70 -6.24
C LYS A 204 12.64 1.93 -5.57
N ASP A 205 11.70 2.64 -4.96
CA ASP A 205 10.49 2.08 -4.38
C ASP A 205 9.40 1.94 -5.46
N ASN A 206 9.48 0.83 -6.21
CA ASN A 206 8.60 0.60 -7.35
C ASN A 206 7.12 0.53 -6.99
N ALA A 207 6.78 -0.03 -5.82
CA ALA A 207 5.40 -0.13 -5.37
C ALA A 207 4.79 1.25 -5.11
N ASN A 208 5.50 2.10 -4.38
CA ASN A 208 5.03 3.43 -4.06
C ASN A 208 5.22 4.42 -5.21
N MET A 209 6.09 4.13 -6.19
CA MET A 209 6.12 4.84 -7.46
C MET A 209 4.80 4.66 -8.23
N LEU A 210 4.27 3.43 -8.35
CA LEU A 210 2.96 3.16 -8.94
C LEU A 210 1.83 3.84 -8.14
N LEU A 211 1.94 3.82 -6.82
CA LEU A 211 0.98 4.49 -5.94
C LEU A 211 0.99 6.02 -6.11
N SER A 212 2.16 6.62 -6.34
CA SER A 212 2.28 8.05 -6.66
C SER A 212 1.57 8.42 -7.95
N LEU A 213 1.80 7.64 -9.02
CA LEU A 213 1.16 7.86 -10.32
C LEU A 213 -0.37 7.67 -10.23
N SER A 214 -0.85 6.65 -9.53
CA SER A 214 -2.28 6.46 -9.32
C SER A 214 -2.89 7.59 -8.48
N THR A 215 -2.16 8.12 -7.49
CA THR A 215 -2.61 9.29 -6.72
C THR A 215 -2.65 10.55 -7.59
N LEU A 216 -1.65 10.78 -8.46
CA LEU A 216 -1.70 11.88 -9.43
C LEU A 216 -2.90 11.74 -10.38
N ALA A 217 -3.15 10.53 -10.88
CA ALA A 217 -4.31 10.25 -11.72
C ALA A 217 -5.63 10.60 -11.00
N SER A 218 -5.75 10.24 -9.71
CA SER A 218 -6.94 10.56 -8.92
C SER A 218 -7.12 12.06 -8.68
N LEU A 219 -6.03 12.80 -8.42
CA LEU A 219 -6.07 14.26 -8.24
C LEU A 219 -6.48 14.97 -9.54
N TYR A 220 -5.94 14.54 -10.69
CA TYR A 220 -6.36 15.07 -12.00
C TYR A 220 -7.82 14.72 -12.30
N LEU A 221 -8.28 13.51 -11.96
CA LEU A 221 -9.69 13.12 -12.09
C LEU A 221 -10.60 14.05 -11.29
N ARG A 222 -10.24 14.35 -10.05
CA ARG A 222 -11.03 15.24 -9.18
C ARG A 222 -11.14 16.66 -9.73
N ARG A 223 -10.11 17.11 -10.45
CA ARG A 223 -10.10 18.40 -11.16
C ARG A 223 -10.76 18.34 -12.54
N LYS A 224 -11.30 17.18 -12.94
CA LYS A 224 -11.87 16.94 -14.29
C LYS A 224 -10.86 17.12 -15.43
N GLU A 225 -9.56 17.01 -15.14
CA GLU A 225 -8.47 17.03 -16.11
C GLU A 225 -8.26 15.61 -16.68
N TYR A 226 -9.28 15.09 -17.38
CA TYR A 226 -9.37 13.67 -17.79
C TYR A 226 -8.18 13.19 -18.61
N ILE A 227 -7.68 14.00 -19.55
CA ILE A 227 -6.53 13.63 -20.40
C ILE A 227 -5.30 13.35 -19.52
N LYS A 228 -4.96 14.27 -18.60
CA LYS A 228 -3.82 14.08 -17.70
C LYS A 228 -4.05 12.89 -16.74
N SER A 229 -5.27 12.68 -16.30
CA SER A 229 -5.62 11.53 -15.46
C SER A 229 -5.39 10.22 -16.20
N ILE A 230 -5.80 10.14 -17.50
CA ILE A 230 -5.58 8.98 -18.36
C ILE A 230 -4.09 8.75 -18.61
N GLU A 231 -3.30 9.78 -18.89
CA GLU A 231 -1.85 9.67 -19.07
C GLU A 231 -1.16 9.01 -17.86
N GLN A 232 -1.53 9.44 -16.64
CA GLN A 232 -0.94 8.88 -15.44
C GLN A 232 -1.35 7.41 -15.22
N ILE A 233 -2.63 7.06 -15.43
CA ILE A 233 -3.08 5.68 -15.20
C ILE A 233 -2.59 4.72 -16.29
N GLU A 234 -2.36 5.19 -17.51
CA GLU A 234 -1.72 4.39 -18.57
C GLU A 234 -0.24 4.13 -18.26
N GLU A 235 0.46 5.11 -17.68
CA GLU A 235 1.83 4.90 -17.22
C GLU A 235 1.88 3.85 -16.09
N VAL A 236 0.92 3.88 -15.16
CA VAL A 236 0.76 2.82 -14.16
C VAL A 236 0.55 1.46 -14.84
N ALA A 237 -0.36 1.39 -15.83
CA ALA A 237 -0.65 0.14 -16.54
C ALA A 237 0.57 -0.41 -17.30
N ARG A 238 1.39 0.48 -17.84
CA ARG A 238 2.65 0.14 -18.56
C ARG A 238 3.72 -0.38 -17.61
N LEU A 239 3.85 0.21 -16.42
CA LEU A 239 4.86 -0.14 -15.44
C LEU A 239 4.45 -1.32 -14.55
N PHE A 240 3.16 -1.65 -14.54
CA PHE A 240 2.64 -2.73 -13.69
C PHE A 240 3.07 -4.09 -14.26
N PRO A 241 3.88 -4.87 -13.53
CA PRO A 241 4.34 -6.17 -14.01
C PRO A 241 3.18 -7.17 -14.13
N GLU A 242 3.19 -8.00 -15.18
CA GLU A 242 2.16 -9.05 -15.38
C GLU A 242 2.08 -10.03 -14.21
N ASN A 243 3.23 -10.35 -13.63
CA ASN A 243 3.36 -11.18 -12.42
C ASN A 243 3.47 -10.27 -11.19
N TYR A 244 2.33 -9.79 -10.72
CA TYR A 244 2.28 -8.85 -9.61
C TYR A 244 2.92 -9.39 -8.33
N SER A 245 3.94 -8.69 -7.87
CA SER A 245 4.64 -8.94 -6.61
C SER A 245 4.80 -7.69 -5.73
N ASN A 246 4.12 -6.58 -6.06
CA ASN A 246 4.43 -5.25 -5.50
C ASN A 246 3.59 -4.82 -4.29
N GLY A 247 2.89 -5.73 -3.62
CA GLY A 247 2.12 -5.40 -2.41
C GLY A 247 0.62 -5.13 -2.65
N ALA A 248 -0.22 -5.75 -1.83
CA ALA A 248 -1.68 -5.69 -1.96
C ALA A 248 -2.24 -4.26 -1.83
N TRP A 249 -1.55 -3.37 -1.13
CA TRP A 249 -1.98 -1.98 -0.88
C TRP A 249 -2.00 -1.06 -2.12
N THR A 250 -1.48 -1.53 -3.27
CA THR A 250 -1.52 -0.78 -4.53
C THR A 250 -2.67 -1.21 -5.45
N LEU A 251 -3.50 -2.17 -5.06
CA LEU A 251 -4.53 -2.76 -5.92
C LEU A 251 -5.72 -1.82 -6.20
N ASP A 252 -5.87 -0.75 -5.45
CA ASP A 252 -6.86 0.32 -5.68
C ASP A 252 -6.66 1.05 -7.03
N LEU A 253 -5.49 0.92 -7.63
CA LEU A 253 -5.20 1.44 -8.98
C LEU A 253 -6.11 0.86 -10.07
N PHE A 254 -6.59 -0.38 -9.92
CA PHE A 254 -7.45 -1.00 -10.95
C PHE A 254 -8.87 -0.43 -10.97
N PRO A 255 -9.62 -0.36 -9.85
CA PRO A 255 -10.90 0.33 -9.87
C PRO A 255 -10.76 1.82 -10.20
N LEU A 256 -9.70 2.48 -9.76
CA LEU A 256 -9.42 3.88 -10.15
C LEU A 256 -9.27 4.02 -11.67
N GLY A 257 -8.48 3.16 -12.31
CA GLY A 257 -8.29 3.18 -13.76
C GLY A 257 -9.61 2.99 -14.52
N ALA A 258 -10.46 2.07 -14.08
CA ALA A 258 -11.80 1.91 -14.63
C ALA A 258 -12.62 3.19 -14.47
N GLN A 259 -12.66 3.77 -13.27
CA GLN A 259 -13.40 4.98 -12.98
C GLN A 259 -12.97 6.16 -13.86
N ILE A 260 -11.66 6.38 -14.04
CA ILE A 260 -11.11 7.46 -14.87
C ILE A 260 -11.70 7.41 -16.28
N TYR A 261 -11.71 6.24 -16.91
CA TYR A 261 -12.25 6.09 -18.26
C TYR A 261 -13.77 6.25 -18.30
N LEU A 262 -14.48 5.69 -17.33
CA LEU A 262 -15.94 5.78 -17.25
C LEU A 262 -16.39 7.22 -16.98
N ASP A 263 -15.74 7.93 -16.06
CA ASP A 263 -16.03 9.34 -15.78
C ASP A 263 -15.70 10.25 -16.97
N SER A 264 -14.62 9.93 -17.71
CA SER A 264 -14.28 10.63 -18.94
C SER A 264 -15.38 10.48 -20.01
N ILE A 265 -15.98 9.29 -20.14
CA ILE A 265 -17.11 9.06 -21.06
C ILE A 265 -18.35 9.84 -20.62
N LEU A 266 -18.65 9.83 -19.33
CA LEU A 266 -19.84 10.47 -18.78
C LEU A 266 -19.79 12.00 -18.83
N ASN A 267 -18.59 12.57 -18.71
CA ASN A 267 -18.42 14.03 -18.56
C ASN A 267 -17.80 14.72 -19.79
N THR A 268 -17.68 14.02 -20.93
CA THR A 268 -17.21 14.59 -22.20
C THR A 268 -18.28 14.36 -23.27
N PRO A 269 -19.28 15.28 -23.40
CA PRO A 269 -20.41 15.10 -24.32
C PRO A 269 -20.00 14.93 -25.79
N ASP A 270 -18.96 15.64 -26.22
CA ASP A 270 -18.50 15.66 -27.63
C ASP A 270 -17.51 14.55 -27.95
N LEU A 271 -17.46 13.50 -27.15
CA LEU A 271 -16.56 12.38 -27.37
C LEU A 271 -17.01 11.60 -28.62
N THR A 272 -16.13 11.51 -29.62
CA THR A 272 -16.43 10.75 -30.84
C THR A 272 -16.73 9.28 -30.54
N ASN A 273 -17.59 8.64 -31.34
CA ASN A 273 -17.91 7.22 -31.17
C ASN A 273 -16.67 6.33 -31.14
N ARG A 274 -15.66 6.63 -31.98
CA ARG A 274 -14.38 5.91 -31.98
C ARG A 274 -13.66 6.02 -30.64
N LYS A 275 -13.57 7.23 -30.08
CA LYS A 275 -12.90 7.49 -28.81
C LYS A 275 -13.67 6.87 -27.63
N ARG A 276 -15.02 6.98 -27.68
CA ARG A 276 -15.91 6.31 -26.70
C ARG A 276 -15.67 4.79 -26.67
N GLN A 277 -15.58 4.14 -27.82
CA GLN A 277 -15.31 2.69 -27.90
C GLN A 277 -13.89 2.34 -27.41
N GLU A 278 -12.90 3.18 -27.69
CA GLU A 278 -11.55 3.03 -27.14
C GLU A 278 -11.56 3.09 -25.60
N TYR A 279 -12.22 4.09 -25.03
CA TYR A 279 -12.34 4.27 -23.57
C TYR A 279 -13.10 3.11 -22.92
N LEU A 280 -14.18 2.64 -23.51
CA LEU A 280 -14.90 1.45 -23.01
C LEU A 280 -14.02 0.20 -23.02
N ARG A 281 -13.19 -0.02 -24.03
CA ARG A 281 -12.24 -1.14 -24.07
C ARG A 281 -11.20 -1.05 -22.94
N ARG A 282 -10.67 0.15 -22.69
CA ARG A 282 -9.70 0.37 -21.60
C ARG A 282 -10.38 0.22 -20.23
N ALA A 283 -11.56 0.80 -20.03
CA ALA A 283 -12.34 0.62 -18.80
C ALA A 283 -12.59 -0.88 -18.53
N HIS A 284 -12.97 -1.66 -19.56
CA HIS A 284 -13.16 -3.10 -19.42
C HIS A 284 -11.92 -3.83 -18.93
N TRP A 285 -10.75 -3.48 -19.47
CA TRP A 285 -9.47 -4.07 -19.06
C TRP A 285 -9.21 -3.85 -17.57
N PHE A 286 -9.45 -2.64 -17.07
CA PHE A 286 -9.32 -2.30 -15.65
C PHE A 286 -10.39 -2.97 -14.79
N CYS A 287 -11.66 -2.97 -15.21
CA CYS A 287 -12.77 -3.65 -14.52
C CYS A 287 -12.48 -5.15 -14.32
N LYS A 288 -12.01 -5.83 -15.37
CA LYS A 288 -11.69 -7.27 -15.32
C LYS A 288 -10.61 -7.56 -14.27
N ARG A 289 -9.57 -6.72 -14.19
CA ARG A 289 -8.49 -6.85 -13.19
C ARG A 289 -8.97 -6.50 -11.80
N SER A 290 -9.70 -5.41 -11.66
CA SER A 290 -10.31 -5.00 -10.40
C SER A 290 -11.18 -6.13 -9.82
N PHE A 291 -12.06 -6.71 -10.63
CA PHE A 291 -12.92 -7.81 -10.21
C PHE A 291 -12.14 -9.08 -9.86
N ARG A 292 -11.08 -9.42 -10.62
CA ARG A 292 -10.21 -10.55 -10.32
C ARG A 292 -9.55 -10.42 -8.95
N TRP A 293 -9.00 -9.24 -8.64
CA TRP A 293 -8.31 -8.99 -7.38
C TRP A 293 -9.26 -8.82 -6.19
N SER A 294 -10.45 -8.27 -6.41
CA SER A 294 -11.46 -8.10 -5.35
C SER A 294 -11.97 -9.42 -4.75
N LYS A 295 -11.82 -10.54 -5.48
CA LYS A 295 -12.12 -11.88 -4.95
C LYS A 295 -11.16 -12.28 -3.83
N LYS A 296 -9.91 -11.82 -3.89
CA LYS A 296 -8.87 -12.10 -2.89
C LYS A 296 -8.78 -11.01 -1.82
N PHE A 297 -8.91 -9.74 -2.22
CA PHE A 297 -8.68 -8.58 -1.38
C PHE A 297 -9.96 -7.77 -1.23
N LYS A 298 -10.65 -7.98 -0.12
CA LYS A 298 -11.99 -7.43 0.12
C LYS A 298 -12.03 -5.92 0.24
N PHE A 299 -10.93 -5.26 0.63
CA PHE A 299 -10.87 -3.81 0.78
C PHE A 299 -11.09 -3.02 -0.52
N ILE A 300 -10.88 -3.63 -1.70
CA ILE A 300 -11.21 -3.00 -2.99
C ILE A 300 -12.55 -3.47 -3.57
N GLN A 301 -13.27 -4.38 -2.90
CA GLN A 301 -14.42 -5.09 -3.47
C GLN A 301 -15.57 -4.14 -3.81
N GLY A 302 -15.94 -3.26 -2.90
CA GLY A 302 -17.04 -2.30 -3.12
C GLY A 302 -16.79 -1.42 -4.36
N TRP A 303 -15.57 -0.88 -4.46
CA TRP A 303 -15.20 -0.05 -5.61
C TRP A 303 -15.15 -0.85 -6.92
N ALA A 304 -14.65 -2.09 -6.88
CA ALA A 304 -14.63 -2.97 -8.05
C ALA A 304 -16.05 -3.27 -8.58
N TYR A 305 -17.02 -3.51 -7.70
CA TYR A 305 -18.41 -3.70 -8.10
C TYR A 305 -19.02 -2.43 -8.68
N GLN A 306 -18.79 -1.28 -8.05
CA GLN A 306 -19.29 0.01 -8.53
C GLN A 306 -18.83 0.29 -9.97
N VAL A 307 -17.52 0.21 -10.25
CA VAL A 307 -17.00 0.50 -11.59
C VAL A 307 -17.46 -0.54 -12.62
N ASN A 308 -17.63 -1.80 -12.23
CA ASN A 308 -18.13 -2.84 -13.12
C ASN A 308 -19.61 -2.64 -13.45
N GLY A 309 -20.42 -2.22 -12.48
CA GLY A 309 -21.82 -1.82 -12.70
C GLY A 309 -21.90 -0.65 -13.68
N THR A 310 -21.14 0.42 -13.46
CA THR A 310 -21.08 1.58 -14.36
C THR A 310 -20.64 1.20 -15.78
N TYR A 311 -19.62 0.34 -15.89
CA TYR A 311 -19.19 -0.18 -17.19
C TYR A 311 -20.28 -0.92 -17.93
N ASN A 312 -21.00 -1.84 -17.25
CA ASN A 312 -22.08 -2.61 -17.85
C ASN A 312 -23.23 -1.69 -18.28
N TRP A 313 -23.55 -0.67 -17.49
CA TRP A 313 -24.54 0.34 -17.84
C TRP A 313 -24.17 1.08 -19.14
N LEU A 314 -22.95 1.60 -19.22
CA LEU A 314 -22.47 2.38 -20.38
C LEU A 314 -22.24 1.54 -21.64
N SER A 315 -22.13 0.22 -21.52
CA SER A 315 -21.99 -0.74 -22.61
C SER A 315 -23.30 -1.44 -23.00
N ASP A 316 -24.46 -0.88 -22.60
CA ASP A 316 -25.82 -1.40 -22.84
C ASP A 316 -26.09 -2.82 -22.32
N ARG A 317 -25.32 -3.29 -21.35
CA ARG A 317 -25.51 -4.56 -20.66
C ARG A 317 -26.29 -4.39 -19.36
N ARG A 318 -27.42 -3.66 -19.43
CA ARG A 318 -28.19 -3.19 -18.26
C ARG A 318 -28.55 -4.29 -17.25
N LYS A 319 -28.93 -5.50 -17.72
CA LYS A 319 -29.21 -6.63 -16.81
C LYS A 319 -28.01 -7.04 -15.94
N LYS A 320 -26.77 -6.85 -16.42
CA LYS A 320 -25.55 -7.14 -15.67
C LYS A 320 -25.08 -5.98 -14.80
N ALA A 321 -25.66 -4.81 -14.94
CA ALA A 321 -25.32 -3.63 -14.15
C ALA A 321 -26.00 -3.63 -12.78
N ILE A 322 -27.11 -4.38 -12.63
CA ILE A 322 -27.95 -4.41 -11.43
C ILE A 322 -27.55 -5.54 -10.47
N HIS A 323 -26.88 -6.57 -10.96
CA HIS A 323 -26.34 -7.70 -10.19
C HIS A 323 -24.84 -7.56 -9.92
#